data_712dae51bb82ef2a08032f3f76a9d70b
#
_entry.id   712dae51bb82ef2a08032f3f76a9d70b
#
_cell.length_a   1.000
_cell.length_b   1.000
_cell.length_c   1.000
_cell.angle_alpha   90.00
_cell.angle_beta   90.00
_cell.angle_gamma   90.00
#
_symmetry.space_group_name_H-M   'P 1'
#
loop_
_entity.id
_entity.type
_entity.pdbx_description
1 polymer ?
#
loop_
_entity_poly.entity_id
_entity_poly.type
_entity_poly.pdbx_seq_one_letter_code
_entity_poly.pdbx_strand_id
1 'polypeptide(L)'
;LHSTSRRQRQMCIRDRITDLIVWAQNIGWDKGRTEDLEIWLGQLRSGWNQLRSGICYGEAGQIEQQGDPARRRRSNSLLWQPEGRQTRFHEDYTKYLAQDTLLWGTWINTLFDYGSARRPQGVEATGLVTLDRRRRKDAFHLYKALWNNTEPTLHITGRREDERNGDLQTVTVYSSAGEPVVTLSGDTLAVEQYAPCIYRCDSVRLNGRMKIEAKAGDLYDETFLTGNCALVAPPRRDPQQTAGLRLTN
;
A
#
# COMPACT_ATOMS: atom_id res chain seq x y z
N LEU A 1 1.01 -41.38 24.46
CA LEU A 1 2.26 -41.20 23.72
C LEU A 1 1.94 -40.69 22.33
N HIS A 2 2.53 -39.51 21.96
CA HIS A 2 2.59 -38.88 20.64
C HIS A 2 1.53 -37.85 20.31
N SER A 3 1.56 -36.77 21.06
CA SER A 3 1.21 -35.48 20.50
C SER A 3 2.47 -34.66 20.25
N THR A 4 3.34 -35.17 19.41
CA THR A 4 4.26 -34.28 18.72
C THR A 4 3.39 -33.47 17.77
N SER A 5 3.22 -32.20 18.09
CA SER A 5 2.32 -31.33 17.38
C SER A 5 2.60 -31.43 15.88
N ARG A 6 1.57 -31.30 15.02
CA ARG A 6 1.74 -31.27 13.56
C ARG A 6 2.82 -30.28 13.14
N ARG A 7 3.06 -29.24 13.93
CA ARG A 7 4.15 -28.26 13.75
C ARG A 7 5.53 -28.89 13.85
N GLN A 8 5.81 -29.73 14.88
CA GLN A 8 7.11 -30.38 15.04
C GLN A 8 7.40 -31.39 13.94
N ARG A 9 6.41 -32.16 13.47
CA ARG A 9 6.60 -33.08 12.33
C ARG A 9 6.86 -32.32 11.02
N GLN A 10 6.18 -31.22 10.78
CA GLN A 10 6.47 -30.37 9.61
C GLN A 10 7.86 -29.76 9.69
N MET A 11 8.34 -29.36 10.88
CA MET A 11 9.68 -28.86 11.09
C MET A 11 10.73 -29.91 10.71
N CYS A 12 10.64 -31.10 11.28
CA CYS A 12 11.62 -32.17 11.03
C CYS A 12 11.72 -32.62 9.56
N ILE A 13 10.61 -32.53 8.80
CA ILE A 13 10.61 -32.88 7.38
C ILE A 13 11.22 -31.74 6.54
N ARG A 14 10.92 -30.49 6.87
CA ARG A 14 11.45 -29.32 6.13
C ARG A 14 12.96 -29.17 6.27
N ASP A 15 13.49 -29.35 7.48
CA ASP A 15 14.91 -29.20 7.79
C ASP A 15 15.81 -30.22 7.08
N ARG A 16 15.23 -31.30 6.54
CA ARG A 16 15.96 -32.37 5.88
C ARG A 16 15.86 -32.41 4.36
N ILE A 17 14.93 -31.60 3.79
CA ILE A 17 14.57 -31.69 2.38
C ILE A 17 14.93 -30.43 1.60
N THR A 18 15.04 -29.28 2.26
CA THR A 18 15.27 -28.00 1.58
C THR A 18 16.22 -27.08 2.35
N ASP A 19 17.09 -26.42 1.60
CA ASP A 19 18.02 -25.41 2.13
C ASP A 19 17.37 -24.02 2.26
N LEU A 20 16.23 -23.82 1.63
CA LEU A 20 15.50 -22.57 1.62
C LEU A 20 14.00 -22.81 1.81
N ILE A 21 13.38 -22.05 2.71
CA ILE A 21 11.92 -22.03 2.90
C ILE A 21 11.39 -20.67 2.49
N VAL A 22 10.44 -20.64 1.56
CA VAL A 22 9.70 -19.43 1.20
C VAL A 22 8.33 -19.49 1.88
N TRP A 23 8.08 -18.51 2.74
CA TRP A 23 6.84 -18.39 3.48
C TRP A 23 5.84 -17.53 2.69
N ALA A 24 4.68 -18.08 2.36
CA ALA A 24 3.57 -17.29 1.81
C ALA A 24 2.85 -16.56 2.96
N GLN A 25 3.01 -15.26 3.04
CA GLN A 25 2.44 -14.44 4.12
C GLN A 25 1.83 -13.16 3.57
N ASN A 26 0.58 -12.94 3.94
CA ASN A 26 -0.19 -11.74 3.60
C ASN A 26 -0.76 -11.11 4.89
N ILE A 27 0.13 -10.88 5.87
CA ILE A 27 -0.23 -10.25 7.15
C ILE A 27 -0.64 -8.79 6.88
N GLY A 28 -1.79 -8.38 7.41
CA GLY A 28 -2.38 -7.09 7.10
C GLY A 28 -3.37 -7.13 5.93
N TRP A 29 -3.31 -8.18 5.11
CA TRP A 29 -4.30 -8.45 4.07
C TRP A 29 -5.42 -9.38 4.55
N ASP A 30 -5.08 -10.64 4.82
CA ASP A 30 -6.05 -11.65 5.26
C ASP A 30 -6.36 -11.54 6.75
N LYS A 31 -5.35 -11.28 7.56
CA LYS A 31 -5.43 -11.24 9.03
C LYS A 31 -4.49 -10.18 9.59
N GLY A 32 -4.88 -9.60 10.73
CA GLY A 32 -4.06 -8.67 11.47
C GLY A 32 -3.86 -7.31 10.78
N ARG A 33 -2.76 -6.67 11.10
CA ARG A 33 -2.28 -5.41 10.53
C ARG A 33 -0.91 -5.63 9.91
N THR A 34 -0.48 -4.73 9.02
CA THR A 34 0.86 -4.80 8.43
C THR A 34 1.97 -4.73 9.49
N GLU A 35 1.74 -4.03 10.61
CA GLU A 35 2.67 -3.96 11.75
C GLU A 35 2.91 -5.33 12.41
N ASP A 36 1.95 -6.24 12.35
CA ASP A 36 2.09 -7.60 12.90
C ASP A 36 3.13 -8.44 12.14
N LEU A 37 3.56 -7.97 10.95
CA LEU A 37 4.65 -8.58 10.20
C LEU A 37 5.96 -8.54 10.98
N GLU A 38 6.24 -7.47 11.71
CA GLU A 38 7.45 -7.34 12.55
C GLU A 38 7.45 -8.39 13.66
N ILE A 39 6.30 -8.62 14.30
CA ILE A 39 6.14 -9.66 15.32
C ILE A 39 6.40 -11.04 14.72
N TRP A 40 5.84 -11.29 13.55
CA TRP A 40 6.05 -12.56 12.85
C TRP A 40 7.52 -12.78 12.44
N LEU A 41 8.20 -11.76 11.93
CA LEU A 41 9.62 -11.78 11.63
C LEU A 41 10.46 -12.07 12.89
N GLY A 42 10.10 -11.47 14.03
CA GLY A 42 10.71 -11.76 15.33
C GLY A 42 10.57 -13.22 15.74
N GLN A 43 9.39 -13.82 15.55
CA GLN A 43 9.15 -15.24 15.80
C GLN A 43 9.94 -16.13 14.83
N LEU A 44 10.07 -15.74 13.57
CA LEU A 44 10.87 -16.44 12.58
C LEU A 44 12.35 -16.46 13.00
N ARG A 45 12.90 -15.33 13.43
CA ARG A 45 14.28 -15.21 13.90
C ARG A 45 14.56 -16.10 15.11
N SER A 46 13.65 -16.16 16.08
CA SER A 46 13.84 -16.95 17.30
C SER A 46 13.69 -18.46 17.09
N GLY A 47 12.84 -18.87 16.15
CA GLY A 47 12.52 -20.29 15.93
C GLY A 47 13.26 -20.96 14.77
N TRP A 48 13.80 -20.18 13.81
CA TRP A 48 14.28 -20.68 12.52
C TRP A 48 15.60 -20.06 12.06
N ASN A 49 16.40 -19.56 12.97
CA ASN A 49 17.65 -18.85 12.71
C ASN A 49 18.71 -19.64 11.89
N GLN A 50 18.56 -20.96 11.78
CA GLN A 50 19.47 -21.83 11.03
C GLN A 50 19.02 -22.06 9.58
N LEU A 51 17.80 -21.69 9.21
CA LEU A 51 17.26 -21.91 7.87
C LEU A 51 17.26 -20.62 7.07
N ARG A 52 17.68 -20.74 5.83
CA ARG A 52 17.51 -19.66 4.87
C ARG A 52 16.01 -19.46 4.61
N SER A 53 15.49 -18.33 5.04
CA SER A 53 14.08 -18.02 4.90
C SER A 53 13.87 -16.92 3.88
N GLY A 54 12.77 -17.02 3.15
CA GLY A 54 12.28 -15.98 2.27
C GLY A 54 10.80 -15.76 2.48
N ILE A 55 10.27 -14.68 1.96
CA ILE A 55 8.85 -14.34 2.05
C ILE A 55 8.26 -14.10 0.67
N CYS A 56 7.09 -14.70 0.41
CA CYS A 56 6.26 -14.43 -0.75
C CYS A 56 4.97 -13.75 -0.31
N TYR A 57 4.65 -12.61 -0.90
CA TYR A 57 3.48 -11.81 -0.53
C TYR A 57 2.88 -11.09 -1.72
N GLY A 58 1.64 -10.62 -1.56
CA GLY A 58 0.94 -9.82 -2.56
C GLY A 58 -0.46 -9.47 -2.10
N GLU A 59 -0.96 -8.36 -2.56
CA GLU A 59 -2.32 -7.90 -2.33
C GLU A 59 -3.01 -7.54 -3.64
N ALA A 60 -4.33 -7.70 -3.70
CA ALA A 60 -5.10 -7.33 -4.86
C ALA A 60 -5.33 -5.81 -4.91
N GLY A 61 -5.20 -5.24 -6.10
CA GLY A 61 -5.48 -3.84 -6.37
C GLY A 61 -6.13 -3.67 -7.75
N GLN A 62 -7.38 -3.23 -7.77
CA GLN A 62 -8.13 -2.95 -8.99
C GLN A 62 -8.06 -1.47 -9.29
N ILE A 63 -7.57 -1.13 -10.48
CA ILE A 63 -7.36 0.26 -10.91
C ILE A 63 -8.66 1.00 -11.20
N GLU A 64 -9.75 0.29 -11.41
CA GLU A 64 -11.08 0.84 -11.62
C GLU A 64 -11.83 1.14 -10.32
N GLN A 65 -11.28 0.73 -9.17
CA GLN A 65 -11.89 0.95 -7.87
C GLN A 65 -11.24 2.12 -7.15
N GLN A 66 -12.09 3.02 -6.68
CA GLN A 66 -11.72 4.16 -5.86
C GLN A 66 -11.91 3.82 -4.37
N GLY A 67 -11.10 4.40 -3.51
CA GLY A 67 -11.32 4.29 -2.09
C GLY A 67 -10.12 4.65 -1.23
N ASP A 68 -10.40 5.12 -0.03
CA ASP A 68 -9.40 5.47 0.96
C ASP A 68 -8.52 4.27 1.30
N PRO A 69 -7.21 4.29 1.02
CA PRO A 69 -6.28 3.22 1.31
C PRO A 69 -6.16 2.92 2.82
N ALA A 70 -6.45 3.90 3.68
CA ALA A 70 -6.45 3.72 5.13
C ALA A 70 -7.72 3.03 5.65
N ARG A 71 -8.78 2.93 4.85
CA ARG A 71 -10.03 2.31 5.26
C ARG A 71 -9.85 0.82 5.50
N ARG A 72 -10.09 0.41 6.74
CA ARG A 72 -9.98 -0.99 7.13
C ARG A 72 -10.96 -1.86 6.35
N ARG A 73 -10.48 -2.90 5.70
CA ARG A 73 -11.32 -3.89 5.02
C ARG A 73 -12.23 -4.58 6.04
N ARG A 74 -13.53 -4.65 5.78
CA ARG A 74 -14.39 -5.63 6.43
C ARG A 74 -14.00 -7.01 5.87
N SER A 75 -13.79 -7.98 6.72
CA SER A 75 -13.10 -9.26 6.50
C SER A 75 -13.55 -10.12 5.29
N ASN A 76 -14.60 -9.75 4.57
CA ASN A 76 -15.16 -10.55 3.48
C ASN A 76 -15.40 -9.78 2.17
N SER A 77 -14.88 -8.58 2.00
CA SER A 77 -15.09 -7.87 0.75
C SER A 77 -14.04 -8.25 -0.30
N LEU A 78 -14.23 -9.40 -0.93
CA LEU A 78 -13.53 -9.77 -2.17
C LEU A 78 -13.87 -8.81 -3.32
N LEU A 79 -14.87 -7.94 -3.14
CA LEU A 79 -15.40 -7.05 -4.15
C LEU A 79 -14.72 -5.67 -4.14
N TRP A 80 -14.24 -5.19 -2.99
CA TRP A 80 -13.63 -3.87 -2.87
C TRP A 80 -12.14 -3.98 -2.60
N GLN A 81 -11.33 -3.70 -3.61
CA GLN A 81 -9.88 -3.87 -3.62
C GLN A 81 -9.23 -2.74 -4.43
N PRO A 82 -9.29 -1.48 -3.97
CA PRO A 82 -8.72 -0.36 -4.71
C PRO A 82 -7.20 -0.47 -4.81
N GLU A 83 -6.64 0.06 -5.88
CA GLU A 83 -5.19 0.07 -6.12
C GLU A 83 -4.40 0.72 -4.98
N GLY A 84 -4.88 1.86 -4.44
CA GLY A 84 -4.21 2.56 -3.36
C GLY A 84 -3.98 1.68 -2.12
N ARG A 85 -4.86 0.71 -1.87
CA ARG A 85 -4.68 -0.25 -0.79
C ARG A 85 -3.56 -1.26 -1.07
N GLN A 86 -3.48 -1.77 -2.30
CA GLN A 86 -2.36 -2.60 -2.74
C GLN A 86 -1.04 -1.84 -2.58
N THR A 87 -1.01 -0.61 -3.05
CA THR A 87 0.13 0.30 -2.96
C THR A 87 0.60 0.44 -1.52
N ARG A 88 -0.31 0.78 -0.59
CA ARG A 88 0.01 0.94 0.83
C ARG A 88 0.54 -0.35 1.46
N PHE A 89 -0.06 -1.49 1.15
CA PHE A 89 0.39 -2.79 1.64
C PHE A 89 1.84 -3.08 1.23
N HIS A 90 2.20 -2.85 -0.03
CA HIS A 90 3.56 -3.07 -0.53
C HIS A 90 4.56 -2.05 0.06
N GLU A 91 4.15 -0.80 0.28
CA GLU A 91 4.97 0.20 0.97
C GLU A 91 5.30 -0.21 2.42
N ASP A 92 4.28 -0.64 3.17
CA ASP A 92 4.45 -1.08 4.56
C ASP A 92 5.33 -2.34 4.63
N TYR A 93 5.14 -3.31 3.74
CA TYR A 93 6.00 -4.48 3.64
C TYR A 93 7.45 -4.10 3.34
N THR A 94 7.67 -3.19 2.41
CA THR A 94 9.03 -2.68 2.10
C THR A 94 9.69 -2.09 3.33
N LYS A 95 8.96 -1.31 4.13
CA LYS A 95 9.48 -0.73 5.37
C LYS A 95 9.98 -1.78 6.36
N TYR A 96 9.18 -2.83 6.62
CA TYR A 96 9.54 -3.86 7.59
C TYR A 96 10.61 -4.83 7.05
N LEU A 97 10.53 -5.20 5.77
CA LEU A 97 11.47 -6.15 5.17
C LEU A 97 12.84 -5.54 4.92
N ALA A 98 12.95 -4.25 4.65
CA ALA A 98 14.23 -3.58 4.44
C ALA A 98 15.14 -3.59 5.67
N GLN A 99 14.57 -3.74 6.87
CA GLN A 99 15.30 -3.82 8.13
C GLN A 99 15.68 -5.26 8.51
N ASP A 100 15.16 -6.26 7.80
CA ASP A 100 15.38 -7.67 8.11
C ASP A 100 16.63 -8.20 7.40
N THR A 101 17.61 -8.63 8.20
CA THR A 101 18.89 -9.17 7.70
C THR A 101 18.91 -10.69 7.58
N LEU A 102 17.84 -11.38 8.03
CA LEU A 102 17.77 -12.85 8.01
C LEU A 102 17.04 -13.40 6.78
N LEU A 103 16.24 -12.56 6.13
CA LEU A 103 15.58 -12.96 4.90
C LEU A 103 16.56 -13.05 3.75
N TRP A 104 16.62 -14.23 3.14
CA TRP A 104 17.44 -14.47 1.96
C TRP A 104 16.86 -13.82 0.70
N GLY A 105 15.54 -13.62 0.64
CA GLY A 105 14.90 -12.95 -0.47
C GLY A 105 13.41 -12.74 -0.28
N THR A 106 12.86 -11.93 -1.17
CA THR A 106 11.44 -11.60 -1.24
C THR A 106 10.87 -11.89 -2.62
N TRP A 107 9.65 -12.39 -2.69
CA TRP A 107 8.92 -12.68 -3.91
C TRP A 107 7.56 -12.02 -3.90
N ILE A 108 7.17 -11.47 -5.03
CA ILE A 108 5.87 -10.84 -5.20
C ILE A 108 4.92 -11.78 -5.94
N ASN A 109 3.76 -11.96 -5.40
CA ASN A 109 2.68 -12.72 -6.01
C ASN A 109 1.57 -11.73 -6.43
N THR A 110 1.54 -11.26 -7.70
CA THR A 110 2.29 -11.71 -8.88
C THR A 110 2.74 -10.53 -9.73
N LEU A 111 3.42 -10.76 -10.87
CA LEU A 111 3.76 -9.68 -11.80
C LEU A 111 2.52 -9.22 -12.60
N PHE A 112 1.67 -10.13 -13.02
CA PHE A 112 0.47 -9.83 -13.80
C PHE A 112 -0.80 -10.28 -13.08
N ASP A 113 -1.88 -9.53 -13.22
CA ASP A 113 -3.21 -10.02 -12.90
C ASP A 113 -3.54 -11.26 -13.75
N TYR A 114 -4.35 -12.16 -13.23
CA TYR A 114 -4.68 -13.40 -13.91
C TYR A 114 -6.14 -13.81 -13.75
N GLY A 115 -6.65 -14.63 -14.67
CA GLY A 115 -8.01 -15.16 -14.62
C GLY A 115 -8.21 -16.08 -13.41
N SER A 116 -9.30 -15.91 -12.68
CA SER A 116 -9.61 -16.69 -11.48
C SER A 116 -11.10 -16.92 -11.33
N ALA A 117 -11.52 -18.18 -11.41
CA ALA A 117 -12.91 -18.57 -11.15
C ALA A 117 -13.35 -18.37 -9.69
N ARG A 118 -12.40 -18.11 -8.78
CA ARG A 118 -12.68 -17.85 -7.37
C ARG A 118 -13.09 -16.39 -7.09
N ARG A 119 -12.90 -15.50 -8.07
CA ARG A 119 -13.23 -14.10 -7.96
C ARG A 119 -14.53 -13.77 -8.70
N PRO A 120 -15.44 -12.98 -8.09
CA PRO A 120 -16.70 -12.62 -8.75
C PRO A 120 -16.52 -11.92 -10.10
N GLN A 121 -15.42 -11.14 -10.24
CA GLN A 121 -15.08 -10.45 -11.49
C GLN A 121 -14.29 -11.32 -12.47
N GLY A 122 -14.03 -12.59 -12.14
CA GLY A 122 -13.25 -13.51 -12.99
C GLY A 122 -11.76 -13.21 -13.02
N VAL A 123 -11.27 -12.21 -12.26
CA VAL A 123 -9.87 -11.77 -12.24
C VAL A 123 -9.34 -11.73 -10.83
N GLU A 124 -8.16 -12.31 -10.62
CA GLU A 124 -7.33 -12.09 -9.44
C GLU A 124 -6.40 -10.91 -9.71
N ALA A 125 -6.63 -9.80 -9.01
CA ALA A 125 -5.96 -8.53 -9.25
C ALA A 125 -4.71 -8.33 -8.37
N THR A 126 -4.02 -9.40 -8.00
CA THR A 126 -2.78 -9.33 -7.19
C THR A 126 -1.55 -8.92 -7.99
N GLY A 127 -1.68 -8.81 -9.31
CA GLY A 127 -0.58 -8.39 -10.18
C GLY A 127 -0.15 -6.95 -9.95
N LEU A 128 1.12 -6.69 -10.24
CA LEU A 128 1.66 -5.33 -10.33
C LEU A 128 1.30 -4.65 -11.66
N VAL A 129 0.86 -5.43 -12.63
CA VAL A 129 0.43 -5.01 -13.97
C VAL A 129 -0.91 -5.66 -14.26
N THR A 130 -1.81 -4.94 -14.92
CA THR A 130 -3.15 -5.42 -15.26
C THR A 130 -3.13 -6.64 -16.16
N LEU A 131 -4.25 -7.39 -16.17
CA LEU A 131 -4.45 -8.62 -16.96
C LEU A 131 -4.13 -8.43 -18.46
N ASP A 132 -4.55 -7.29 -19.03
CA ASP A 132 -4.27 -6.90 -20.42
C ASP A 132 -2.83 -6.47 -20.67
N ARG A 133 -1.99 -6.42 -19.62
CA ARG A 133 -0.57 -6.00 -19.62
C ARG A 133 -0.31 -4.56 -20.06
N ARG A 134 -1.35 -3.73 -20.12
CA ARG A 134 -1.23 -2.35 -20.63
C ARG A 134 -0.95 -1.33 -19.53
N ARG A 135 -1.39 -1.58 -18.31
CA ARG A 135 -1.29 -0.62 -17.21
C ARG A 135 -0.42 -1.16 -16.08
N ARG A 136 0.57 -0.39 -15.72
CA ARG A 136 1.42 -0.61 -14.55
C ARG A 136 0.76 0.05 -13.36
N LYS A 137 0.63 -0.68 -12.25
CA LYS A 137 0.11 -0.15 -11.00
C LYS A 137 1.21 0.58 -10.23
N ASP A 138 0.85 1.38 -9.23
CA ASP A 138 1.85 2.11 -8.45
C ASP A 138 2.86 1.18 -7.79
N ALA A 139 2.43 0.02 -7.28
CA ALA A 139 3.31 -1.00 -6.72
C ALA A 139 4.35 -1.54 -7.73
N PHE A 140 4.08 -1.53 -9.05
CA PHE A 140 5.08 -1.84 -10.07
C PHE A 140 6.24 -0.83 -10.04
N HIS A 141 5.93 0.45 -9.93
CA HIS A 141 6.93 1.51 -9.90
C HIS A 141 7.75 1.48 -8.60
N LEU A 142 7.17 1.03 -7.48
CA LEU A 142 7.89 0.78 -6.24
C LEU A 142 8.99 -0.27 -6.46
N TYR A 143 8.64 -1.43 -7.00
CA TYR A 143 9.64 -2.50 -7.23
C TYR A 143 10.62 -2.15 -8.35
N LYS A 144 10.21 -1.35 -9.35
CA LYS A 144 11.14 -0.80 -10.32
C LYS A 144 12.18 0.10 -9.62
N ALA A 145 11.75 0.96 -8.69
CA ALA A 145 12.67 1.82 -7.93
C ALA A 145 13.61 1.02 -7.01
N LEU A 146 13.12 -0.07 -6.39
CA LEU A 146 13.90 -0.88 -5.46
C LEU A 146 14.89 -1.84 -6.14
N TRP A 147 14.52 -2.41 -7.29
CA TRP A 147 15.24 -3.55 -7.87
C TRP A 147 15.91 -3.26 -9.21
N ASN A 148 15.53 -2.19 -9.90
CA ASN A 148 16.17 -1.85 -11.18
C ASN A 148 17.33 -0.87 -10.96
N ASN A 149 18.55 -1.40 -11.04
CA ASN A 149 19.78 -0.60 -10.89
C ASN A 149 20.25 0.05 -12.19
N THR A 150 19.61 -0.24 -13.33
CA THR A 150 20.05 0.27 -14.64
C THR A 150 19.31 1.52 -15.07
N GLU A 151 18.04 1.64 -14.69
CA GLU A 151 17.21 2.78 -15.04
C GLU A 151 16.66 3.41 -13.76
N PRO A 152 17.07 4.63 -13.41
CA PRO A 152 16.53 5.31 -12.25
C PRO A 152 15.03 5.58 -12.42
N THR A 153 14.31 5.57 -11.33
CA THR A 153 12.85 5.70 -11.30
C THR A 153 12.46 6.89 -10.44
N LEU A 154 11.55 7.71 -10.94
CA LEU A 154 10.82 8.73 -10.20
C LEU A 154 9.33 8.57 -10.54
N HIS A 155 8.47 8.42 -9.53
CA HIS A 155 7.04 8.18 -9.75
C HIS A 155 6.20 8.72 -8.59
N ILE A 156 5.24 9.59 -8.91
CA ILE A 156 4.23 10.08 -7.96
C ILE A 156 3.07 9.10 -7.96
N THR A 157 2.68 8.60 -6.78
CA THR A 157 1.60 7.60 -6.63
C THR A 157 0.20 8.22 -6.60
N GLY A 158 -0.82 7.36 -6.69
CA GLY A 158 -2.23 7.75 -6.53
C GLY A 158 -2.80 8.55 -7.71
N ARG A 159 -2.22 8.42 -8.89
CA ARG A 159 -2.65 9.15 -10.10
C ARG A 159 -4.07 8.81 -10.56
N ARG A 160 -4.56 7.63 -10.17
CA ARG A 160 -5.88 7.11 -10.54
C ARG A 160 -6.92 7.29 -9.44
N GLU A 161 -6.54 7.89 -8.33
CA GLU A 161 -7.47 8.28 -7.28
C GLU A 161 -8.02 9.67 -7.60
N ASP A 162 -9.15 9.71 -8.32
CA ASP A 162 -9.75 10.96 -8.79
C ASP A 162 -10.29 11.82 -7.66
N GLU A 163 -10.69 11.20 -6.53
CA GLU A 163 -11.25 11.91 -5.38
C GLU A 163 -10.59 11.45 -4.08
N ARG A 164 -9.91 12.36 -3.43
CA ARG A 164 -9.32 12.13 -2.11
C ARG A 164 -10.19 12.82 -1.07
N ASN A 165 -10.72 12.02 -0.14
CA ASN A 165 -11.57 12.50 0.94
C ASN A 165 -10.73 12.86 2.16
N GLY A 166 -11.03 14.00 2.77
CA GLY A 166 -10.38 14.51 3.97
C GLY A 166 -9.52 15.76 3.71
N ASP A 167 -9.33 16.54 4.78
CA ASP A 167 -8.64 17.84 4.70
C ASP A 167 -7.14 17.71 4.47
N LEU A 168 -6.54 16.64 4.98
CA LEU A 168 -5.11 16.39 4.91
C LEU A 168 -4.85 15.05 4.24
N GLN A 169 -3.96 15.07 3.27
CA GLN A 169 -3.57 13.91 2.46
C GLN A 169 -2.10 13.62 2.60
N THR A 170 -1.70 12.37 2.36
CA THR A 170 -0.30 12.00 2.15
C THR A 170 -0.05 11.87 0.65
N VAL A 171 0.97 12.55 0.15
CA VAL A 171 1.49 12.36 -1.20
C VAL A 171 2.75 11.51 -1.11
N THR A 172 2.76 10.36 -1.79
CA THR A 172 3.90 9.45 -1.82
C THR A 172 4.60 9.51 -3.17
N VAL A 173 5.93 9.54 -3.13
CA VAL A 173 6.80 9.55 -4.31
C VAL A 173 7.83 8.43 -4.19
N TYR A 174 7.97 7.63 -5.23
CA TYR A 174 9.05 6.65 -5.34
C TYR A 174 10.21 7.24 -6.11
N SER A 175 11.41 7.16 -5.53
CA SER A 175 12.63 7.65 -6.16
C SER A 175 13.80 6.73 -5.85
N SER A 176 14.49 6.26 -6.89
CA SER A 176 15.81 5.60 -6.78
C SER A 176 16.97 6.53 -7.07
N ALA A 177 16.70 7.80 -7.44
CA ALA A 177 17.70 8.81 -7.72
C ALA A 177 18.01 9.73 -6.51
N GLY A 178 17.62 9.31 -5.31
CA GLY A 178 17.76 10.08 -4.08
C GLY A 178 16.48 10.82 -3.68
N GLU A 179 16.59 11.70 -2.69
CA GLU A 179 15.47 12.47 -2.17
C GLU A 179 14.89 13.41 -3.24
N PRO A 180 13.58 13.30 -3.53
CA PRO A 180 12.94 14.16 -4.50
C PRO A 180 12.58 15.53 -3.91
N VAL A 181 12.65 16.57 -4.72
CA VAL A 181 11.99 17.85 -4.45
C VAL A 181 10.57 17.75 -4.97
N VAL A 182 9.57 17.90 -4.09
CA VAL A 182 8.15 17.80 -4.43
C VAL A 182 7.50 19.16 -4.29
N THR A 183 6.73 19.57 -5.29
CA THR A 183 5.99 20.84 -5.27
C THR A 183 4.51 20.63 -5.54
N LEU A 184 3.67 21.42 -4.87
CA LEU A 184 2.22 21.49 -5.04
C LEU A 184 1.85 22.86 -5.62
N SER A 185 1.46 22.90 -6.88
CA SER A 185 1.10 24.14 -7.58
C SER A 185 2.17 25.24 -7.46
N GLY A 186 3.44 24.87 -7.35
CA GLY A 186 4.58 25.76 -7.21
C GLY A 186 5.19 25.87 -5.80
N ASP A 187 4.44 25.51 -4.76
CA ASP A 187 4.91 25.53 -3.38
C ASP A 187 5.66 24.23 -3.03
N THR A 188 6.85 24.33 -2.46
CA THR A 188 7.65 23.17 -2.07
C THR A 188 7.06 22.52 -0.83
N LEU A 189 6.88 21.19 -0.88
CA LEU A 189 6.42 20.38 0.23
C LEU A 189 7.61 19.84 1.06
N ALA A 190 7.39 19.67 2.36
CA ALA A 190 8.31 18.92 3.21
C ALA A 190 8.25 17.43 2.84
N VAL A 191 9.42 16.84 2.63
CA VAL A 191 9.57 15.44 2.22
C VAL A 191 10.24 14.67 3.33
N GLU A 192 9.75 13.47 3.64
CA GLU A 192 10.34 12.55 4.60
C GLU A 192 10.53 11.18 3.98
N GLN A 193 11.67 10.55 4.21
CA GLN A 193 11.89 9.18 3.76
C GLN A 193 11.16 8.19 4.66
N TYR A 194 10.15 7.53 4.13
CA TYR A 194 9.36 6.52 4.86
C TYR A 194 10.01 5.14 4.89
N ALA A 195 10.62 4.74 3.76
CA ALA A 195 11.34 3.48 3.58
C ALA A 195 12.29 3.62 2.37
N PRO A 196 13.14 2.63 2.06
CA PRO A 196 14.00 2.68 0.88
C PRO A 196 13.19 3.01 -0.38
N CYS A 197 13.63 4.03 -1.11
CA CYS A 197 12.99 4.55 -2.33
C CYS A 197 11.56 5.10 -2.15
N ILE A 198 11.05 5.22 -0.93
CA ILE A 198 9.70 5.72 -0.63
C ILE A 198 9.82 7.03 0.15
N TYR A 199 9.28 8.08 -0.41
CA TYR A 199 9.26 9.43 0.18
C TYR A 199 7.82 9.90 0.34
N ARG A 200 7.51 10.55 1.46
CA ARG A 200 6.17 11.04 1.77
C ARG A 200 6.17 12.52 2.09
N CYS A 201 5.14 13.19 1.63
CA CYS A 201 4.75 14.52 2.06
C CYS A 201 3.45 14.36 2.82
N ASP A 202 3.50 14.44 4.14
CA ASP A 202 2.32 14.30 4.99
C ASP A 202 1.64 15.65 5.19
N SER A 203 0.36 15.59 5.60
CA SER A 203 -0.45 16.78 5.89
C SER A 203 -0.61 17.74 4.72
N VAL A 204 -0.60 17.23 3.49
CA VAL A 204 -0.81 18.01 2.28
C VAL A 204 -2.29 18.36 2.14
N ARG A 205 -2.56 19.64 2.00
CA ARG A 205 -3.94 20.13 1.82
C ARG A 205 -4.25 20.27 0.33
N LEU A 206 -5.14 19.40 -0.18
CA LEU A 206 -5.60 19.46 -1.56
C LEU A 206 -6.96 20.18 -1.63
N ASN A 207 -7.01 21.24 -2.41
CA ASN A 207 -8.23 22.02 -2.63
C ASN A 207 -8.57 22.01 -4.13
N GLY A 208 -9.51 21.16 -4.53
CA GLY A 208 -9.79 20.93 -5.93
C GLY A 208 -8.67 20.18 -6.65
N ARG A 209 -8.54 20.41 -7.95
CA ARG A 209 -7.53 19.78 -8.79
C ARG A 209 -6.22 20.56 -8.73
N MET A 210 -5.18 19.99 -8.15
CA MET A 210 -3.88 20.62 -7.95
C MET A 210 -2.78 19.84 -8.66
N LYS A 211 -1.79 20.57 -9.22
CA LYS A 211 -0.63 19.98 -9.88
C LYS A 211 0.41 19.61 -8.84
N ILE A 212 0.87 18.36 -8.88
CA ILE A 212 2.02 17.87 -8.12
C ILE A 212 3.16 17.63 -9.10
N GLU A 213 4.34 18.10 -8.76
CA GLU A 213 5.56 17.89 -9.52
C GLU A 213 6.63 17.32 -8.59
N ALA A 214 7.43 16.39 -9.11
CA ALA A 214 8.57 15.82 -8.40
C ALA A 214 9.82 15.87 -9.27
N LYS A 215 10.97 16.16 -8.66
CA LYS A 215 12.29 16.18 -9.33
C LYS A 215 13.31 15.46 -8.46
N ALA A 216 14.10 14.58 -9.07
CA ALA A 216 15.24 13.93 -8.43
C ALA A 216 16.37 13.74 -9.45
N GLY A 217 17.48 14.48 -9.27
CA GLY A 217 18.51 14.58 -10.30
C GLY A 217 17.93 15.11 -11.62
N ASP A 218 18.15 14.37 -12.71
CA ASP A 218 17.63 14.71 -14.04
C ASP A 218 16.20 14.17 -14.28
N LEU A 219 15.64 13.45 -13.33
CA LEU A 219 14.30 12.90 -13.46
C LEU A 219 13.24 13.94 -13.08
N TYR A 220 12.16 13.90 -13.84
CA TYR A 220 10.98 14.72 -13.61
C TYR A 220 9.72 13.90 -13.78
N ASP A 221 8.76 14.10 -12.87
CA ASP A 221 7.44 13.50 -12.93
C ASP A 221 6.38 14.47 -12.47
N GLU A 222 5.20 14.42 -13.08
CA GLU A 222 4.09 15.29 -12.74
C GLU A 222 2.75 14.58 -12.81
N THR A 223 1.82 15.02 -11.99
CA THR A 223 0.42 14.54 -12.01
C THR A 223 -0.52 15.61 -11.45
N PHE A 224 -1.82 15.36 -11.60
CA PHE A 224 -2.85 16.14 -10.94
C PHE A 224 -3.53 15.25 -9.88
N LEU A 225 -3.67 15.79 -8.68
CA LEU A 225 -4.44 15.18 -7.61
C LEU A 225 -5.66 16.05 -7.31
N THR A 226 -6.79 15.40 -7.07
CA THR A 226 -8.03 16.10 -6.74
C THR A 226 -8.38 15.86 -5.28
N GLY A 227 -8.49 16.93 -4.50
CA GLY A 227 -8.99 16.88 -3.13
C GLY A 227 -10.41 17.39 -3.09
N ASN A 228 -11.30 16.65 -2.45
CA ASN A 228 -12.60 17.16 -2.06
C ASN A 228 -12.43 17.90 -0.74
N CYS A 229 -12.35 19.23 -0.82
CA CYS A 229 -12.66 20.05 0.34
C CYS A 229 -14.14 19.77 0.67
N ALA A 230 -14.40 18.99 1.72
CA ALA A 230 -15.75 18.83 2.21
C ALA A 230 -16.29 20.23 2.44
N LEU A 231 -17.29 20.62 1.64
CA LEU A 231 -18.11 21.79 1.96
C LEU A 231 -18.53 21.55 3.41
N VAL A 232 -18.03 22.40 4.32
CA VAL A 232 -18.46 22.40 5.72
C VAL A 232 -19.98 22.40 5.67
N ALA A 233 -20.59 21.27 6.00
CA ALA A 233 -22.04 21.20 6.04
C ALA A 233 -22.51 22.35 6.93
N PRO A 234 -23.42 23.20 6.48
CA PRO A 234 -23.87 24.31 7.29
C PRO A 234 -24.33 23.75 8.64
N PRO A 235 -23.99 24.41 9.75
CA PRO A 235 -24.29 23.89 11.07
C PRO A 235 -25.79 23.52 11.09
N ARG A 236 -26.08 22.27 11.47
CA ARG A 236 -27.44 21.77 11.60
C ARG A 236 -28.17 22.76 12.51
N ARG A 237 -29.14 23.47 11.98
CA ARG A 237 -30.03 24.32 12.77
C ARG A 237 -30.70 23.41 13.80
N ASP A 238 -30.47 23.72 15.05
CA ASP A 238 -31.08 23.01 16.17
C ASP A 238 -32.61 23.11 16.02
N PRO A 239 -33.39 22.03 15.97
CA PRO A 239 -34.84 22.08 15.81
C PRO A 239 -35.56 22.80 16.97
N GLN A 240 -34.86 23.09 18.07
CA GLN A 240 -35.42 23.70 19.25
C GLN A 240 -35.52 25.24 19.18
N GLN A 241 -34.99 25.91 18.15
CA GLN A 241 -35.07 27.39 18.04
C GLN A 241 -36.32 27.91 17.30
N THR A 242 -37.23 27.04 16.86
CA THR A 242 -38.47 27.48 16.17
C THR A 242 -39.72 27.38 17.02
N ALA A 243 -39.61 27.11 18.34
CA ALA A 243 -40.77 27.06 19.24
C ALA A 243 -40.85 28.29 20.15
N GLY A 244 -41.01 29.48 19.58
CA GLY A 244 -41.08 30.73 20.38
C GLY A 244 -41.74 31.93 19.74
N LEU A 245 -42.62 31.76 18.76
CA LEU A 245 -43.46 32.84 18.29
C LEU A 245 -44.95 32.49 18.50
N ARG A 246 -45.41 32.68 19.75
CA ARG A 246 -46.87 32.80 20.01
C ARG A 246 -47.30 34.17 19.55
N LEU A 247 -48.15 34.20 18.53
CA LEU A 247 -48.97 35.34 18.21
C LEU A 247 -50.04 35.51 19.33
N THR A 248 -49.97 36.57 20.12
CA THR A 248 -51.07 37.03 20.96
C THR A 248 -51.91 38.03 20.13
N ASN A 249 -53.21 37.71 20.01
CA ASN A 249 -54.24 38.62 19.54
C ASN A 249 -54.40 39.75 20.52
#